data_a446d1bacfad9396994dd5edb06ed59a
#
_entry.id   a446d1bacfad9396994dd5edb06ed59a
#
_cell.length_a   1.000
_cell.length_b   1.000
_cell.length_c   1.000
_cell.angle_alpha   90.00
_cell.angle_beta   90.00
_cell.angle_gamma   90.00
#
_symmetry.space_group_name_H-M   'P 1'
#
loop_
_entity.id
_entity.type
_entity.pdbx_description
1 polymer ?
#
loop_
_entity_poly.entity_id
_entity_poly.type
_entity_poly.pdbx_seq_one_letter_code
_entity_poly.pdbx_strand_id
1 'polypeptide(L)'
;FLVIRFILLNRKLKKIIQTITEHSEQQTGFIQSISAQMEPTLDEMNKSIAGLQASAPGQAKAIQARVDALKQFGDHIQELSSLENSLLETYEAQSFNVSSFCEKVMEQIKEDIRPGVEVTTDIPKIEIKTNAEQLQRILLHLLRNAATYTTSGKIKLEFKKKGAHICQFIVTDNGPGIPAEKQEVIFKPFTEI
;
A
#
# COMPACT_ATOMS: atom_id res chain seq x y z
N PHE A 1 23.30 17.06 -39.16
CA PHE A 1 24.06 16.35 -38.09
C PHE A 1 23.27 16.28 -36.76
N LEU A 2 22.71 17.39 -36.31
CA LEU A 2 21.90 17.45 -35.06
C LEU A 2 20.65 16.57 -35.10
N VAL A 3 19.90 16.58 -36.21
CA VAL A 3 18.67 15.77 -36.35
C VAL A 3 18.97 14.28 -36.34
N ILE A 4 20.04 13.82 -36.96
CA ILE A 4 20.46 12.40 -36.94
C ILE A 4 20.84 11.97 -35.52
N ARG A 5 21.56 12.84 -34.81
CA ARG A 5 21.96 12.58 -33.43
C ARG A 5 20.74 12.51 -32.48
N PHE A 6 19.75 13.35 -32.69
CA PHE A 6 18.47 13.34 -31.96
C PHE A 6 17.66 12.05 -32.22
N ILE A 7 17.57 11.62 -33.49
CA ILE A 7 16.89 10.38 -33.87
C ILE A 7 17.57 9.16 -33.25
N LEU A 8 18.91 9.11 -33.28
CA LEU A 8 19.68 8.02 -32.69
C LEU A 8 19.54 7.99 -31.15
N LEU A 9 19.52 9.16 -30.51
CA LEU A 9 19.31 9.28 -29.06
C LEU A 9 17.91 8.78 -28.65
N ASN A 10 16.88 9.21 -29.40
CA ASN A 10 15.50 8.75 -29.16
C ASN A 10 15.33 7.23 -29.38
N ARG A 11 16.01 6.66 -30.38
CA ARG A 11 16.00 5.20 -30.59
C ARG A 11 16.68 4.45 -29.44
N LYS A 12 17.82 4.96 -28.95
CA LYS A 12 18.48 4.38 -27.76
C LYS A 12 17.62 4.49 -26.52
N LEU A 13 17.00 5.65 -26.29
CA LEU A 13 16.10 5.87 -25.16
C LEU A 13 14.89 4.94 -25.20
N LYS A 14 14.23 4.80 -26.36
CA LYS A 14 13.13 3.84 -26.52
C LYS A 14 13.56 2.40 -26.23
N LYS A 15 14.75 2.00 -26.69
CA LYS A 15 15.26 0.64 -26.45
C LYS A 15 15.54 0.42 -24.95
N ILE A 16 16.10 1.41 -24.25
CA ILE A 16 16.33 1.33 -22.80
C ILE A 16 15.02 1.24 -22.03
N ILE A 17 14.04 2.09 -22.37
CA ILE A 17 12.70 2.06 -21.77
C ILE A 17 12.07 0.68 -21.97
N GLN A 18 12.09 0.16 -23.21
CA GLN A 18 11.55 -1.16 -23.50
C GLN A 18 12.22 -2.28 -22.69
N THR A 19 13.56 -2.26 -22.58
CA THR A 19 14.28 -3.27 -21.79
C THR A 19 13.94 -3.17 -20.29
N ILE A 20 13.78 -1.96 -19.75
CA ILE A 20 13.38 -1.73 -18.36
C ILE A 20 11.95 -2.24 -18.15
N THR A 21 11.03 -1.96 -19.07
CA THR A 21 9.65 -2.42 -19.01
C THR A 21 9.56 -3.95 -19.04
N GLU A 22 10.25 -4.59 -19.99
CA GLU A 22 10.29 -6.06 -20.10
C GLU A 22 10.86 -6.71 -18.82
N HIS A 23 11.88 -6.10 -18.23
CA HIS A 23 12.48 -6.61 -16.97
C HIS A 23 11.52 -6.44 -15.78
N SER A 24 10.83 -5.32 -15.70
CA SER A 24 9.81 -5.04 -14.67
C SER A 24 8.63 -6.01 -14.80
N GLU A 25 8.13 -6.25 -16.01
CA GLU A 25 7.05 -7.22 -16.26
C GLU A 25 7.45 -8.65 -15.87
N GLN A 26 8.69 -9.06 -16.17
CA GLN A 26 9.20 -10.38 -15.77
C GLN A 26 9.32 -10.52 -14.25
N GLN A 27 9.81 -9.49 -13.55
CA GLN A 27 9.88 -9.46 -12.09
C GLN A 27 8.50 -9.56 -11.48
N THR A 28 7.54 -8.80 -11.99
CA THR A 28 6.15 -8.82 -11.53
C THR A 28 5.50 -10.17 -11.75
N GLY A 29 5.65 -10.78 -12.94
CA GLY A 29 5.12 -12.10 -13.23
C GLY A 29 5.72 -13.18 -12.31
N PHE A 30 7.00 -13.07 -11.98
CA PHE A 30 7.67 -13.98 -11.05
C PHE A 30 7.09 -13.84 -9.62
N ILE A 31 6.93 -12.62 -9.14
CA ILE A 31 6.35 -12.32 -7.81
C ILE A 31 4.90 -12.83 -7.73
N GLN A 32 4.08 -12.57 -8.74
CA GLN A 32 2.71 -13.07 -8.80
C GLN A 32 2.65 -14.60 -8.80
N SER A 33 3.57 -15.25 -9.50
CA SER A 33 3.67 -16.72 -9.52
C SER A 33 4.03 -17.28 -8.15
N ILE A 34 4.97 -16.65 -7.42
CA ILE A 34 5.32 -17.06 -6.05
C ILE A 34 4.13 -16.88 -5.12
N SER A 35 3.46 -15.72 -5.15
CA SER A 35 2.28 -15.45 -4.31
C SER A 35 1.17 -16.46 -4.57
N ALA A 36 0.87 -16.76 -5.83
CA ALA A 36 -0.14 -17.75 -6.20
C ALA A 36 0.20 -19.19 -5.74
N GLN A 37 1.48 -19.54 -5.63
CA GLN A 37 1.91 -20.84 -5.12
C GLN A 37 1.95 -20.88 -3.59
N MET A 38 2.15 -19.74 -2.92
CA MET A 38 2.15 -19.67 -1.46
C MET A 38 0.75 -19.81 -0.86
N GLU A 39 -0.27 -19.25 -1.49
CA GLU A 39 -1.64 -19.20 -0.97
C GLU A 39 -2.22 -20.61 -0.65
N PRO A 40 -2.14 -21.62 -1.55
CA PRO A 40 -2.58 -22.99 -1.23
C PRO A 40 -1.79 -23.63 -0.09
N THR A 41 -0.49 -23.36 -0.01
CA THR A 41 0.37 -23.91 1.06
C THR A 41 0.00 -23.33 2.43
N LEU A 42 -0.29 -22.02 2.49
CA LEU A 42 -0.76 -21.35 3.71
C LEU A 42 -2.13 -21.89 4.16
N ASP A 43 -3.02 -22.19 3.21
CA ASP A 43 -4.32 -22.80 3.51
C ASP A 43 -4.20 -24.23 4.07
N GLU A 44 -3.29 -25.03 3.54
CA GLU A 44 -2.99 -26.38 4.07
C GLU A 44 -2.38 -26.29 5.48
N MET A 45 -1.49 -25.32 5.72
CA MET A 45 -0.94 -25.07 7.05
C MET A 45 -2.03 -24.64 8.05
N ASN A 46 -2.94 -23.76 7.65
CA ASN A 46 -4.09 -23.37 8.48
C ASN A 46 -4.99 -24.55 8.84
N LYS A 47 -5.28 -25.46 7.90
CA LYS A 47 -6.04 -26.69 8.16
C LYS A 47 -5.31 -27.62 9.13
N SER A 48 -4.00 -27.74 9.00
CA SER A 48 -3.16 -28.56 9.88
C SER A 48 -3.12 -27.97 11.30
N ILE A 49 -3.06 -26.64 11.45
CA ILE A 49 -3.11 -25.94 12.72
C ILE A 49 -4.46 -26.15 13.42
N ALA A 50 -5.57 -26.10 12.67
CA ALA A 50 -6.90 -26.36 13.22
C ALA A 50 -6.99 -27.77 13.83
N GLY A 51 -6.33 -28.78 13.24
CA GLY A 51 -6.22 -30.13 13.79
C GLY A 51 -5.39 -30.20 15.09
N LEU A 52 -4.40 -29.33 15.24
CA LEU A 52 -3.53 -29.27 16.44
C LEU A 52 -4.13 -28.46 17.59
N GLN A 53 -5.14 -27.63 17.36
CA GLN A 53 -5.74 -26.78 18.39
C GLN A 53 -6.31 -27.57 19.58
N ALA A 54 -6.82 -28.77 19.33
CA ALA A 54 -7.39 -29.65 20.38
C ALA A 54 -6.31 -30.31 21.24
N SER A 55 -5.13 -30.60 20.67
CA SER A 55 -4.07 -31.38 21.35
C SER A 55 -2.93 -30.52 21.91
N ALA A 56 -2.65 -29.37 21.30
CA ALA A 56 -1.53 -28.50 21.69
C ALA A 56 -1.85 -27.01 21.41
N PRO A 57 -2.79 -26.38 22.14
CA PRO A 57 -3.29 -25.04 21.81
C PRO A 57 -2.22 -23.95 21.82
N GLY A 58 -1.21 -24.05 22.69
CA GLY A 58 -0.11 -23.09 22.73
C GLY A 58 0.80 -23.13 21.49
N GLN A 59 1.08 -24.32 20.99
CA GLN A 59 1.88 -24.50 19.77
C GLN A 59 1.07 -24.10 18.52
N ALA A 60 -0.21 -24.46 18.46
CA ALA A 60 -1.10 -24.06 17.38
C ALA A 60 -1.17 -22.53 17.24
N LYS A 61 -1.29 -21.80 18.36
CA LYS A 61 -1.29 -20.32 18.36
C LYS A 61 0.03 -19.73 17.87
N ALA A 62 1.17 -20.31 18.28
CA ALA A 62 2.48 -19.83 17.84
C ALA A 62 2.72 -20.08 16.35
N ILE A 63 2.26 -21.21 15.82
CA ILE A 63 2.35 -21.53 14.38
C ILE A 63 1.40 -20.64 13.59
N GLN A 64 0.16 -20.41 14.08
CA GLN A 64 -0.81 -19.52 13.43
C GLN A 64 -0.24 -18.12 13.25
N ALA A 65 0.37 -17.53 14.28
CA ALA A 65 0.98 -16.21 14.20
C ALA A 65 2.08 -16.13 13.11
N ARG A 66 2.83 -17.19 12.90
CA ARG A 66 3.86 -17.26 11.84
C ARG A 66 3.25 -17.40 10.45
N VAL A 67 2.18 -18.16 10.33
CA VAL A 67 1.43 -18.29 9.05
C VAL A 67 0.80 -16.96 8.68
N ASP A 68 0.20 -16.27 9.64
CA ASP A 68 -0.38 -14.93 9.42
C ASP A 68 0.68 -13.91 9.01
N ALA A 69 1.86 -13.93 9.64
CA ALA A 69 2.99 -13.09 9.26
C ALA A 69 3.49 -13.38 7.83
N LEU A 70 3.57 -14.66 7.45
CA LEU A 70 3.98 -15.06 6.11
C LEU A 70 2.95 -14.65 5.05
N LYS A 71 1.67 -14.76 5.37
CA LYS A 71 0.59 -14.26 4.50
C LYS A 71 0.70 -12.75 4.30
N GLN A 72 0.85 -11.98 5.36
CA GLN A 72 1.05 -10.53 5.28
C GLN A 72 2.27 -10.16 4.43
N PHE A 73 3.36 -10.90 4.58
CA PHE A 73 4.54 -10.69 3.75
C PHE A 73 4.26 -10.95 2.25
N GLY A 74 3.52 -12.02 1.93
CA GLY A 74 3.09 -12.30 0.56
C GLY A 74 2.20 -11.19 -0.03
N ASP A 75 1.24 -10.70 0.76
CA ASP A 75 0.35 -9.61 0.38
C ASP A 75 1.15 -8.31 0.11
N HIS A 76 2.13 -7.98 0.95
CA HIS A 76 3.01 -6.82 0.76
C HIS A 76 3.86 -6.93 -0.52
N ILE A 77 4.40 -8.12 -0.82
CA ILE A 77 5.16 -8.36 -2.05
C ILE A 77 4.26 -8.16 -3.28
N GLN A 78 3.05 -8.68 -3.24
CA GLN A 78 2.09 -8.54 -4.34
C GLN A 78 1.68 -7.07 -4.54
N GLU A 79 1.48 -6.32 -3.46
CA GLU A 79 1.19 -4.90 -3.49
C GLU A 79 2.36 -4.10 -4.10
N LEU A 80 3.61 -4.36 -3.69
CA LEU A 80 4.79 -3.74 -4.28
C LEU A 80 4.91 -4.02 -5.78
N SER A 81 4.69 -5.26 -6.20
CA SER A 81 4.68 -5.64 -7.61
C SER A 81 3.61 -4.91 -8.41
N SER A 82 2.42 -4.74 -7.84
CA SER A 82 1.33 -4.00 -8.50
C SER A 82 1.63 -2.51 -8.61
N LEU A 83 2.34 -1.93 -7.63
CA LEU A 83 2.76 -0.54 -7.63
C LEU A 83 3.82 -0.26 -8.70
N GLU A 84 4.80 -1.15 -8.88
CA GLU A 84 5.80 -1.03 -9.95
C GLU A 84 5.16 -1.04 -11.34
N ASN A 85 4.16 -1.89 -11.58
CA ASN A 85 3.41 -1.91 -12.84
C ASN A 85 2.58 -0.64 -13.03
N SER A 86 1.97 -0.10 -11.98
CA SER A 86 1.16 1.11 -12.07
C SER A 86 1.97 2.36 -12.42
N LEU A 87 3.30 2.36 -12.20
CA LEU A 87 4.19 3.45 -12.63
C LEU A 87 4.36 3.49 -14.16
N LEU A 88 4.08 2.39 -14.85
CA LEU A 88 4.15 2.28 -16.32
C LEU A 88 2.81 2.58 -16.99
N GLU A 89 1.72 2.62 -16.23
CA GLU A 89 0.38 2.93 -16.75
C GLU A 89 0.22 4.42 -17.07
N THR A 90 -0.58 4.71 -18.10
CA THR A 90 -0.90 6.08 -18.50
C THR A 90 -1.62 6.79 -17.35
N TYR A 91 -1.04 7.90 -16.88
CA TYR A 91 -1.60 8.68 -15.77
C TYR A 91 -2.89 9.38 -16.19
N GLU A 92 -4.04 8.82 -15.87
CA GLU A 92 -5.34 9.45 -16.08
C GLU A 92 -5.79 10.25 -14.85
N ALA A 93 -5.74 11.58 -14.96
CA ALA A 93 -6.23 12.47 -13.93
C ALA A 93 -7.73 12.73 -14.10
N GLN A 94 -8.52 12.45 -13.08
CA GLN A 94 -9.96 12.68 -13.00
C GLN A 94 -10.27 13.78 -11.99
N SER A 95 -11.33 14.57 -12.26
CA SER A 95 -11.83 15.55 -11.28
C SER A 95 -12.85 14.88 -10.36
N PHE A 96 -12.71 15.08 -9.06
CA PHE A 96 -13.64 14.55 -8.06
C PHE A 96 -13.69 15.43 -6.81
N ASN A 97 -14.79 15.31 -6.05
CA ASN A 97 -14.95 16.00 -4.78
C ASN A 97 -14.16 15.27 -3.67
N VAL A 98 -13.30 16.00 -2.96
CA VAL A 98 -12.39 15.44 -1.96
C VAL A 98 -13.14 14.87 -0.77
N SER A 99 -14.22 15.53 -0.30
CA SER A 99 -15.00 15.05 0.84
C SER A 99 -15.65 13.69 0.54
N SER A 100 -16.38 13.60 -0.57
CA SER A 100 -17.04 12.34 -0.96
C SER A 100 -16.04 11.22 -1.28
N PHE A 101 -14.87 11.56 -1.79
CA PHE A 101 -13.80 10.60 -2.02
C PHE A 101 -13.25 10.04 -0.70
N CYS A 102 -12.93 10.92 0.26
CA CYS A 102 -12.42 10.50 1.56
C CYS A 102 -13.47 9.74 2.38
N GLU A 103 -14.75 10.09 2.29
CA GLU A 103 -15.83 9.32 2.91
C GLU A 103 -15.84 7.86 2.46
N LYS A 104 -15.67 7.61 1.15
CA LYS A 104 -15.57 6.26 0.59
C LYS A 104 -14.32 5.51 1.07
N VAL A 105 -13.19 6.20 1.18
CA VAL A 105 -11.95 5.62 1.70
C VAL A 105 -12.11 5.26 3.17
N MET A 106 -12.69 6.15 3.97
CA MET A 106 -12.95 5.91 5.40
C MET A 106 -13.89 4.74 5.65
N GLU A 107 -14.92 4.55 4.83
CA GLU A 107 -15.83 3.41 4.96
C GLU A 107 -15.12 2.07 4.75
N GLN A 108 -14.10 2.00 3.87
CA GLN A 108 -13.34 0.78 3.60
C GLN A 108 -12.43 0.34 4.75
N ILE A 109 -12.05 1.26 5.64
CA ILE A 109 -11.19 0.94 6.80
C ILE A 109 -11.97 0.80 8.11
N LYS A 110 -13.27 0.98 8.08
CA LYS A 110 -14.13 1.03 9.27
C LYS A 110 -14.04 -0.24 10.12
N GLU A 111 -13.97 -1.39 9.46
CA GLU A 111 -13.84 -2.69 10.12
C GLU A 111 -12.44 -2.94 10.69
N ASP A 112 -11.41 -2.24 10.17
CA ASP A 112 -10.04 -2.35 10.65
C ASP A 112 -9.80 -1.55 11.94
N ILE A 113 -10.73 -0.61 12.28
CA ILE A 113 -10.61 0.28 13.42
C ILE A 113 -11.01 -0.43 14.70
N ARG A 114 -10.12 -0.42 15.69
CA ARG A 114 -10.36 -1.07 16.99
C ARG A 114 -11.48 -0.38 17.77
N PRO A 115 -12.30 -1.12 18.51
CA PRO A 115 -13.30 -0.52 19.39
C PRO A 115 -12.68 0.46 20.38
N GLY A 116 -13.25 1.67 20.48
CA GLY A 116 -12.76 2.73 21.37
C GLY A 116 -11.75 3.68 20.74
N VAL A 117 -11.34 3.48 19.49
CA VAL A 117 -10.55 4.45 18.73
C VAL A 117 -11.51 5.43 18.04
N GLU A 118 -11.35 6.73 18.32
CA GLU A 118 -12.11 7.80 17.69
C GLU A 118 -11.54 8.10 16.30
N VAL A 119 -12.42 8.26 15.30
CA VAL A 119 -12.01 8.65 13.95
C VAL A 119 -12.62 9.97 13.58
N THR A 120 -11.78 10.91 13.15
CA THR A 120 -12.21 12.26 12.78
C THR A 120 -11.67 12.66 11.40
N THR A 121 -12.44 13.48 10.68
CA THR A 121 -12.05 14.00 9.36
C THR A 121 -12.17 15.52 9.35
N ASP A 122 -11.22 16.19 8.70
CA ASP A 122 -11.25 17.64 8.45
C ASP A 122 -10.99 17.89 6.96
N ILE A 123 -12.05 17.78 6.16
CA ILE A 123 -11.98 17.71 4.71
C ILE A 123 -12.99 18.67 4.10
N PRO A 124 -12.55 19.68 3.35
CA PRO A 124 -13.42 20.64 2.69
C PRO A 124 -14.13 20.02 1.46
N LYS A 125 -15.31 20.53 1.15
CA LYS A 125 -16.06 20.18 -0.07
C LYS A 125 -15.49 20.93 -1.28
N ILE A 126 -14.34 20.48 -1.80
CA ILE A 126 -13.68 21.06 -2.96
C ILE A 126 -13.41 19.98 -4.00
N GLU A 127 -13.20 20.38 -5.24
CA GLU A 127 -12.76 19.51 -6.32
C GLU A 127 -11.25 19.58 -6.51
N ILE A 128 -10.65 18.44 -6.76
CA ILE A 128 -9.26 18.29 -7.20
C ILE A 128 -9.21 17.42 -8.46
N LYS A 129 -8.14 17.57 -9.23
CA LYS A 129 -7.87 16.73 -10.39
C LYS A 129 -6.58 15.95 -10.20
N THR A 130 -6.70 14.64 -10.05
CA THR A 130 -5.56 13.70 -9.90
C THR A 130 -6.00 12.28 -10.26
N ASN A 131 -5.09 11.31 -10.20
CA ASN A 131 -5.45 9.90 -10.31
C ASN A 131 -6.11 9.45 -9.00
N ALA A 132 -7.43 9.21 -9.06
CA ALA A 132 -8.24 8.85 -7.90
C ALA A 132 -7.85 7.46 -7.36
N GLU A 133 -7.54 6.51 -8.23
CA GLU A 133 -7.20 5.14 -7.84
C GLU A 133 -5.87 5.08 -7.07
N GLN A 134 -4.82 5.73 -7.60
CA GLN A 134 -3.54 5.79 -6.90
C GLN A 134 -3.64 6.54 -5.58
N LEU A 135 -4.37 7.65 -5.54
CA LEU A 135 -4.61 8.38 -4.29
C LEU A 135 -5.36 7.53 -3.26
N GLN A 136 -6.36 6.77 -3.70
CA GLN A 136 -7.10 5.84 -2.82
C GLN A 136 -6.19 4.79 -2.23
N ARG A 137 -5.32 4.15 -3.04
CA ARG A 137 -4.35 3.14 -2.56
C ARG A 137 -3.42 3.74 -1.49
N ILE A 138 -2.87 4.93 -1.73
CA ILE A 138 -1.99 5.61 -0.77
C ILE A 138 -2.73 5.89 0.55
N LEU A 139 -3.94 6.46 0.50
CA LEU A 139 -4.71 6.78 1.69
C LEU A 139 -5.13 5.53 2.46
N LEU A 140 -5.58 4.48 1.77
CA LEU A 140 -5.91 3.20 2.40
C LEU A 140 -4.72 2.60 3.12
N HIS A 141 -3.53 2.62 2.51
CA HIS A 141 -2.32 2.10 3.15
C HIS A 141 -1.98 2.87 4.43
N LEU A 142 -1.98 4.21 4.37
CA LEU A 142 -1.70 5.05 5.54
C LEU A 142 -2.74 4.88 6.65
N LEU A 143 -4.01 4.81 6.30
CA LEU A 143 -5.10 4.67 7.26
C LEU A 143 -5.16 3.26 7.88
N ARG A 144 -4.87 2.20 7.14
CA ARG A 144 -4.74 0.84 7.68
C ARG A 144 -3.54 0.73 8.62
N ASN A 145 -2.42 1.36 8.30
CA ASN A 145 -1.30 1.44 9.23
C ASN A 145 -1.72 2.15 10.52
N ALA A 146 -2.38 3.31 10.43
CA ALA A 146 -2.91 4.02 11.58
C ALA A 146 -3.86 3.13 12.42
N ALA A 147 -4.80 2.41 11.77
CA ALA A 147 -5.74 1.50 12.46
C ALA A 147 -5.03 0.32 13.13
N THR A 148 -4.00 -0.24 12.50
CA THR A 148 -3.23 -1.37 13.02
C THR A 148 -2.47 -0.99 14.29
N TYR A 149 -1.80 0.17 14.29
CA TYR A 149 -0.90 0.58 15.36
C TYR A 149 -1.58 1.44 16.45
N THR A 150 -2.79 1.98 16.21
CA THR A 150 -3.53 2.72 17.22
C THR A 150 -4.39 1.77 18.05
N THR A 151 -4.03 1.60 19.33
CA THR A 151 -4.78 0.75 20.28
C THR A 151 -5.83 1.56 21.06
N SER A 152 -5.62 2.86 21.20
CA SER A 152 -6.52 3.80 21.91
C SER A 152 -6.25 5.22 21.44
N GLY A 153 -7.20 6.13 21.66
CA GLY A 153 -7.08 7.52 21.23
C GLY A 153 -7.80 7.77 19.91
N LYS A 154 -7.16 8.46 18.97
CA LYS A 154 -7.81 8.89 17.72
C LYS A 154 -6.96 8.72 16.49
N ILE A 155 -7.65 8.56 15.36
CA ILE A 155 -7.09 8.65 14.01
C ILE A 155 -7.75 9.85 13.33
N LYS A 156 -6.97 10.73 12.71
CA LYS A 156 -7.47 11.91 12.02
C LYS A 156 -6.98 11.97 10.58
N LEU A 157 -7.90 12.19 9.63
CA LEU A 157 -7.60 12.49 8.23
C LEU A 157 -7.91 13.95 7.94
N GLU A 158 -6.90 14.71 7.52
CA GLU A 158 -7.03 16.13 7.16
C GLU A 158 -6.64 16.35 5.70
N PHE A 159 -7.27 17.36 5.11
CA PHE A 159 -6.87 17.88 3.80
C PHE A 159 -6.50 19.34 3.91
N LYS A 160 -5.34 19.70 3.35
CA LYS A 160 -4.89 21.11 3.28
C LYS A 160 -4.48 21.46 1.85
N LYS A 161 -4.99 22.58 1.34
CA LYS A 161 -4.55 23.14 0.09
C LYS A 161 -3.42 24.11 0.35
N LYS A 162 -2.21 23.81 -0.16
CA LYS A 162 -1.03 24.69 -0.06
C LYS A 162 -0.78 25.35 -1.43
N GLY A 163 -1.41 26.51 -1.68
CA GLY A 163 -1.28 27.22 -2.95
C GLY A 163 -2.18 26.69 -4.06
N ALA A 164 -1.86 27.05 -5.32
CA ALA A 164 -2.72 26.73 -6.46
C ALA A 164 -2.67 25.26 -6.91
N HIS A 165 -1.53 24.61 -6.73
CA HIS A 165 -1.26 23.28 -7.32
C HIS A 165 -0.81 22.21 -6.32
N ILE A 166 -0.75 22.54 -5.02
CA ILE A 166 -0.29 21.60 -3.98
C ILE A 166 -1.45 21.26 -3.06
N CYS A 167 -1.79 19.99 -2.99
CA CYS A 167 -2.74 19.41 -2.05
C CYS A 167 -1.98 18.49 -1.09
N GLN A 168 -2.31 18.56 0.20
CA GLN A 168 -1.72 17.74 1.24
C GLN A 168 -2.81 16.99 1.97
N PHE A 169 -2.71 15.65 1.99
CA PHE A 169 -3.47 14.81 2.90
C PHE A 169 -2.58 14.48 4.10
N ILE A 170 -3.15 14.52 5.30
CA ILE A 170 -2.43 14.29 6.55
C ILE A 170 -3.21 13.23 7.32
N VAL A 171 -2.57 12.11 7.60
CA VAL A 171 -3.07 11.08 8.52
C VAL A 171 -2.32 11.24 9.83
N THR A 172 -3.04 11.41 10.92
CA THR A 172 -2.48 11.51 12.28
C THR A 172 -3.09 10.43 13.14
N ASP A 173 -2.28 9.74 13.92
CA ASP A 173 -2.69 8.67 14.81
C ASP A 173 -2.08 8.83 16.22
N ASN A 174 -2.56 8.05 17.18
CA ASN A 174 -2.02 7.95 18.53
C ASN A 174 -1.30 6.60 18.77
N GLY A 175 -0.73 6.02 17.73
CA GLY A 175 0.11 4.83 17.83
C GLY A 175 1.46 5.09 18.50
N PRO A 176 2.34 4.07 18.57
CA PRO A 176 3.64 4.18 19.23
C PRO A 176 4.61 5.13 18.53
N GLY A 177 4.28 5.59 17.33
CA GLY A 177 5.16 6.40 16.50
C GLY A 177 6.32 5.60 15.90
N ILE A 178 7.15 6.28 15.10
CA ILE A 178 8.31 5.70 14.41
C ILE A 178 9.58 6.33 15.00
N PRO A 179 10.51 5.53 15.56
CA PRO A 179 11.79 6.03 16.07
C PRO A 179 12.53 6.87 15.03
N ALA A 180 13.17 7.95 15.47
CA ALA A 180 13.80 8.92 14.56
C ALA A 180 14.83 8.28 13.61
N GLU A 181 15.60 7.31 14.11
CA GLU A 181 16.59 6.56 13.34
C GLU A 181 15.97 5.67 12.25
N LYS A 182 14.70 5.33 12.37
CA LYS A 182 13.99 4.50 11.40
C LYS A 182 13.20 5.32 10.37
N GLN A 183 12.94 6.60 10.61
CA GLN A 183 12.11 7.44 9.74
C GLN A 183 12.65 7.59 8.30
N GLU A 184 13.96 7.53 8.10
CA GLU A 184 14.57 7.58 6.76
C GLU A 184 14.51 6.25 6.00
N VAL A 185 14.39 5.15 6.74
CA VAL A 185 14.44 3.81 6.13
C VAL A 185 13.07 3.19 5.88
N ILE A 186 12.00 3.69 6.52
CA ILE A 186 10.62 3.17 6.35
C ILE A 186 10.08 3.24 4.92
N PHE A 187 10.66 4.09 4.08
CA PHE A 187 10.31 4.20 2.65
C PHE A 187 11.14 3.26 1.76
N LYS A 188 12.07 2.50 2.33
CA LYS A 188 12.80 1.48 1.58
C LYS A 188 11.99 0.18 1.58
N PRO A 189 11.92 -0.53 0.44
CA PRO A 189 11.25 -1.83 0.38
C PRO A 189 11.80 -2.80 1.43
N PHE A 190 10.93 -3.64 1.99
CA PHE A 190 11.27 -4.71 2.95
C PHE A 190 11.90 -4.22 4.26
N THR A 191 11.58 -2.99 4.70
CA THR A 191 12.00 -2.48 6.01
C THR A 191 10.93 -2.78 7.05
N GLU A 192 11.27 -3.58 8.08
CA GLU A 192 10.44 -3.80 9.27
C GLU A 192 10.88 -2.87 10.40
N ILE A 193 9.90 -2.41 11.21
CA ILE A 193 10.13 -1.48 12.34
C ILE A 193 10.02 -2.23 13.66
#